data_b90ca70624d6a77e4f17a5ce0e5c6000
#
_entry.id   b90ca70624d6a77e4f17a5ce0e5c6000
#
_cell.length_a   1.000
_cell.length_b   1.000
_cell.length_c   1.000
_cell.angle_alpha   90.00
_cell.angle_beta   90.00
_cell.angle_gamma   90.00
#
_symmetry.space_group_name_H-M   'P 1'
#
loop_
_entity.id
_entity.type
_entity.pdbx_description
1 polymer ?
#
loop_
_entity_poly.entity_id
_entity_poly.type
_entity_poly.pdbx_seq_one_letter_code
_entity_poly.pdbx_strand_id
1 'polypeptide(L)'
;MKKTDVAVGIVFREDGHVLIGQRLVGKPYAGWWEFPGGKFEACETAAAALARELDEELGVQVLESRPWVVREHVYEHAHVRLHFRRVIRWRGTVTSREGQAFVWRPPGAIDVAPLLPAAIAPIRWLGLPSAYAISHATELGAERFLALLERRLADAAQPLRLMQLREPQMAEATFAALFDRTLAMMRVAGARLLVSSRHPSHFWRQAAEATGGGVHLTARDLQALAAAAGATPSARPDVALMGVSCHDSADLIVAGTVGADLAVLGPVKATASHPGTEPLGWTAFGQAISSTPIPVYALGGLGGADLEAAARHGAHGIALQRAAWIGNP
;
A
#
# COMPACT_ATOMS: atom_id res chain seq x y z
N MET A 1 -15.83 20.69 14.35
CA MET A 1 -16.87 19.77 13.83
C MET A 1 -16.76 18.42 14.52
N LYS A 2 -17.87 17.73 14.78
CA LYS A 2 -17.87 16.37 15.33
C LYS A 2 -17.29 15.42 14.27
N LYS A 3 -16.34 14.57 14.65
CA LYS A 3 -15.77 13.53 13.80
C LYS A 3 -16.79 12.41 13.62
N THR A 4 -17.03 12.01 12.37
CA THR A 4 -17.96 10.94 11.99
C THR A 4 -17.19 9.75 11.43
N ASP A 5 -17.39 8.56 11.97
CA ASP A 5 -16.84 7.32 11.42
C ASP A 5 -17.69 6.85 10.24
N VAL A 6 -17.00 6.43 9.16
CA VAL A 6 -17.59 5.97 7.90
C VAL A 6 -16.91 4.68 7.47
N ALA A 7 -17.68 3.65 7.21
CA ALA A 7 -17.19 2.40 6.62
C ALA A 7 -17.15 2.54 5.10
N VAL A 8 -16.02 2.18 4.48
CA VAL A 8 -15.80 2.30 3.04
C VAL A 8 -15.39 0.95 2.46
N GLY A 9 -16.14 0.47 1.47
CA GLY A 9 -15.96 -0.85 0.88
C GLY A 9 -15.21 -0.81 -0.45
N ILE A 10 -14.05 -1.45 -0.50
CA ILE A 10 -13.39 -1.79 -1.75
C ILE A 10 -13.89 -3.17 -2.15
N VAL A 11 -14.96 -3.19 -2.93
CA VAL A 11 -15.64 -4.43 -3.34
C VAL A 11 -14.93 -4.99 -4.56
N PHE A 12 -14.35 -6.19 -4.41
CA PHE A 12 -13.69 -6.91 -5.49
C PHE A 12 -14.64 -7.90 -6.14
N ARG A 13 -14.63 -7.94 -7.46
CA ARG A 13 -15.22 -8.99 -8.28
C ARG A 13 -14.20 -10.11 -8.51
N GLU A 14 -14.62 -11.30 -8.93
CA GLU A 14 -13.75 -12.47 -9.15
C GLU A 14 -12.63 -12.22 -10.17
N ASP A 15 -12.85 -11.34 -11.15
CA ASP A 15 -11.85 -10.92 -12.14
C ASP A 15 -10.88 -9.85 -11.61
N GLY A 16 -10.96 -9.50 -10.33
CA GLY A 16 -10.11 -8.51 -9.67
C GLY A 16 -10.52 -7.06 -9.87
N HIS A 17 -11.61 -6.76 -10.61
CA HIS A 17 -12.12 -5.38 -10.73
C HIS A 17 -12.71 -4.90 -9.41
N VAL A 18 -12.66 -3.59 -9.19
CA VAL A 18 -13.24 -2.92 -8.02
C VAL A 18 -14.45 -2.08 -8.43
N LEU A 19 -15.42 -2.02 -7.53
CA LEU A 19 -16.63 -1.24 -7.68
C LEU A 19 -16.40 0.21 -7.27
N ILE A 20 -16.80 1.14 -8.14
CA ILE A 20 -16.80 2.58 -7.88
C ILE A 20 -18.22 3.10 -8.12
N GLY A 21 -18.75 3.87 -7.17
CA GLY A 21 -20.09 4.47 -7.24
C GLY A 21 -20.04 5.96 -7.50
N GLN A 22 -21.08 6.50 -8.12
CA GLN A 22 -21.25 7.92 -8.35
C GLN A 22 -22.24 8.51 -7.33
N ARG A 23 -21.87 9.60 -6.68
CA ARG A 23 -22.69 10.28 -5.68
C ARG A 23 -23.95 10.86 -6.29
N LEU A 24 -25.06 10.67 -5.59
CA LEU A 24 -26.39 11.11 -6.02
C LEU A 24 -26.53 12.64 -6.05
N VAL A 25 -27.43 13.10 -6.87
CA VAL A 25 -27.91 14.49 -6.86
C VAL A 25 -28.53 14.80 -5.49
N GLY A 26 -28.23 15.99 -4.96
CA GLY A 26 -28.67 16.41 -3.62
C GLY A 26 -27.72 16.07 -2.47
N LYS A 27 -26.75 15.18 -2.67
CA LYS A 27 -25.64 14.98 -1.71
C LYS A 27 -24.48 15.94 -2.02
N PRO A 28 -23.66 16.38 -1.05
CA PRO A 28 -22.43 17.12 -1.33
C PRO A 28 -21.54 16.38 -2.32
N TYR A 29 -20.90 17.08 -3.25
CA TYR A 29 -20.12 16.50 -4.34
C TYR A 29 -20.95 15.59 -5.28
N ALA A 30 -22.21 15.94 -5.58
CA ALA A 30 -23.05 15.23 -6.53
C ALA A 30 -22.32 14.97 -7.86
N GLY A 31 -22.41 13.74 -8.39
CA GLY A 31 -21.75 13.34 -9.63
C GLY A 31 -20.29 12.93 -9.49
N TRP A 32 -19.65 13.11 -8.31
CA TRP A 32 -18.28 12.64 -8.06
C TRP A 32 -18.27 11.15 -7.74
N TRP A 33 -17.13 10.50 -8.03
CA TRP A 33 -16.95 9.06 -7.86
C TRP A 33 -16.22 8.73 -6.58
N GLU A 34 -16.69 7.69 -5.89
CA GLU A 34 -16.15 7.21 -4.63
C GLU A 34 -16.35 5.69 -4.47
N PHE A 35 -15.75 5.10 -3.44
CA PHE A 35 -16.09 3.75 -3.02
C PHE A 35 -17.41 3.73 -2.26
N PRO A 36 -18.25 2.67 -2.41
CA PRO A 36 -19.51 2.54 -1.70
C PRO A 36 -19.29 2.39 -0.18
N GLY A 37 -20.29 2.79 0.58
CA GLY A 37 -20.28 2.69 2.04
C GLY A 37 -20.95 3.88 2.72
N GLY A 38 -21.01 3.82 4.06
CA GLY A 38 -21.76 4.82 4.81
C GLY A 38 -21.34 4.98 6.26
N LYS A 39 -22.13 5.77 7.00
CA LYS A 39 -21.82 6.14 8.38
C LYS A 39 -22.08 4.98 9.33
N PHE A 40 -21.28 4.91 10.39
CA PHE A 40 -21.56 3.98 11.49
C PHE A 40 -22.85 4.39 12.21
N GLU A 41 -23.65 3.41 12.59
CA GLU A 41 -24.68 3.54 13.59
C GLU A 41 -24.10 3.32 15.01
N ALA A 42 -24.93 3.52 16.03
CA ALA A 42 -24.51 3.35 17.42
C ALA A 42 -24.04 1.91 17.68
N CYS A 43 -22.86 1.78 18.29
CA CYS A 43 -22.23 0.49 18.65
C CYS A 43 -21.86 -0.42 17.48
N GLU A 44 -21.81 0.08 16.25
CA GLU A 44 -21.34 -0.71 15.10
C GLU A 44 -19.81 -0.80 15.04
N THR A 45 -19.33 -1.94 14.56
CA THR A 45 -17.95 -2.09 14.06
C THR A 45 -17.86 -1.67 12.60
N ALA A 46 -16.66 -1.34 12.12
CA ALA A 46 -16.46 -1.01 10.70
C ALA A 46 -16.91 -2.12 9.74
N ALA A 47 -16.85 -3.38 10.17
CA ALA A 47 -17.31 -4.52 9.37
C ALA A 47 -18.83 -4.61 9.33
N ALA A 48 -19.50 -4.36 10.47
CA ALA A 48 -20.96 -4.40 10.57
C ALA A 48 -21.59 -3.23 9.77
N ALA A 49 -21.09 -2.01 9.98
CA ALA A 49 -21.54 -0.83 9.24
C ALA A 49 -21.41 -1.02 7.74
N LEU A 50 -20.24 -1.53 7.29
CA LEU A 50 -20.03 -1.79 5.87
C LEU A 50 -21.00 -2.84 5.32
N ALA A 51 -21.25 -3.93 6.07
CA ALA A 51 -22.16 -4.98 5.60
C ALA A 51 -23.60 -4.48 5.47
N ARG A 52 -24.06 -3.67 6.42
CA ARG A 52 -25.39 -3.04 6.39
C ARG A 52 -25.51 -2.08 5.20
N GLU A 53 -24.58 -1.13 5.04
CA GLU A 53 -24.60 -0.12 3.97
C GLU A 53 -24.54 -0.76 2.58
N LEU A 54 -23.71 -1.79 2.37
CA LEU A 54 -23.63 -2.48 1.07
C LEU A 54 -24.89 -3.30 0.75
N ASP A 55 -25.59 -3.82 1.78
CA ASP A 55 -26.89 -4.45 1.54
C ASP A 55 -27.97 -3.39 1.23
N GLU A 56 -28.03 -2.30 1.96
CA GLU A 56 -29.01 -1.21 1.77
C GLU A 56 -28.83 -0.54 0.41
N GLU A 57 -27.63 -0.14 0.05
CA GLU A 57 -27.36 0.62 -1.18
C GLU A 57 -27.29 -0.27 -2.44
N LEU A 58 -26.74 -1.50 -2.31
CA LEU A 58 -26.36 -2.34 -3.47
C LEU A 58 -27.05 -3.69 -3.54
N GLY A 59 -27.72 -4.14 -2.47
CA GLY A 59 -28.26 -5.50 -2.37
C GLY A 59 -27.17 -6.57 -2.26
N VAL A 60 -26.02 -6.20 -1.74
CA VAL A 60 -24.82 -7.07 -1.63
C VAL A 60 -24.65 -7.56 -0.21
N GLN A 61 -24.74 -8.87 -0.01
CA GLN A 61 -24.40 -9.51 1.27
C GLN A 61 -22.90 -9.73 1.38
N VAL A 62 -22.24 -9.01 2.29
CA VAL A 62 -20.81 -9.18 2.60
C VAL A 62 -20.60 -10.47 3.39
N LEU A 63 -19.79 -11.39 2.88
CA LEU A 63 -19.40 -12.65 3.53
C LEU A 63 -18.03 -12.54 4.20
N GLU A 64 -17.10 -11.77 3.61
CA GLU A 64 -15.77 -11.54 4.15
C GLU A 64 -15.27 -10.16 3.75
N SER A 65 -14.88 -9.38 4.76
CA SER A 65 -14.17 -8.12 4.55
C SER A 65 -12.94 -8.05 5.47
N ARG A 66 -11.85 -7.48 4.95
CA ARG A 66 -10.58 -7.33 5.67
C ARG A 66 -10.28 -5.87 5.90
N PRO A 67 -9.76 -5.47 7.08
CA PRO A 67 -9.32 -4.10 7.30
C PRO A 67 -8.17 -3.76 6.33
N TRP A 68 -8.02 -2.49 6.04
CA TRP A 68 -6.92 -2.03 5.19
C TRP A 68 -6.28 -0.74 5.72
N VAL A 69 -6.89 0.42 5.50
CA VAL A 69 -6.38 1.71 5.97
C VAL A 69 -7.49 2.50 6.66
N VAL A 70 -7.10 3.37 7.60
CA VAL A 70 -8.02 4.31 8.27
C VAL A 70 -7.53 5.73 8.04
N ARG A 71 -8.33 6.56 7.38
CA ARG A 71 -7.95 7.92 7.01
C ARG A 71 -8.91 8.94 7.58
N GLU A 72 -8.35 10.05 8.01
CA GLU A 72 -9.15 11.24 8.30
C GLU A 72 -9.16 12.18 7.11
N HIS A 73 -10.31 12.78 6.85
CA HIS A 73 -10.45 13.82 5.85
C HIS A 73 -11.39 14.92 6.35
N VAL A 74 -10.99 16.16 6.15
CA VAL A 74 -11.78 17.33 6.52
C VAL A 74 -12.31 17.95 5.24
N TYR A 75 -13.62 17.86 5.06
CA TYR A 75 -14.38 18.59 4.06
C TYR A 75 -14.88 19.91 4.65
N GLU A 76 -15.31 20.85 3.83
CA GLU A 76 -15.91 22.10 4.29
C GLU A 76 -17.12 21.86 5.22
N HIS A 77 -17.89 20.80 4.95
CA HIS A 77 -19.14 20.46 5.65
C HIS A 77 -19.01 19.32 6.68
N ALA A 78 -17.91 18.59 6.73
CA ALA A 78 -17.78 17.41 7.59
C ALA A 78 -16.31 17.06 7.91
N HIS A 79 -16.07 16.54 9.12
CA HIS A 79 -14.83 15.85 9.48
C HIS A 79 -15.14 14.36 9.58
N VAL A 80 -14.53 13.56 8.72
CA VAL A 80 -14.79 12.12 8.63
C VAL A 80 -13.53 11.29 8.92
N ARG A 81 -13.75 10.13 9.57
CA ARG A 81 -12.77 9.06 9.69
C ARG A 81 -13.26 7.89 8.84
N LEU A 82 -12.53 7.58 7.78
CA LEU A 82 -12.87 6.60 6.76
C LEU A 82 -12.15 5.29 7.05
N HIS A 83 -12.90 4.25 7.34
CA HIS A 83 -12.41 2.89 7.59
C HIS A 83 -12.51 2.09 6.31
N PHE A 84 -11.45 2.07 5.52
CA PHE A 84 -11.40 1.31 4.27
C PHE A 84 -11.23 -0.18 4.55
N ARG A 85 -12.11 -0.97 3.98
CA ARG A 85 -12.10 -2.43 4.07
C ARG A 85 -12.16 -3.05 2.69
N ARG A 86 -11.38 -4.12 2.47
CA ARG A 86 -11.42 -4.92 1.25
C ARG A 86 -12.50 -5.99 1.38
N VAL A 87 -13.53 -5.93 0.56
CA VAL A 87 -14.61 -6.92 0.49
C VAL A 87 -14.18 -8.01 -0.50
N ILE A 88 -13.77 -9.17 0.05
CA ILE A 88 -13.14 -10.26 -0.71
C ILE A 88 -14.19 -11.28 -1.17
N ARG A 89 -15.21 -11.54 -0.33
CA ARG A 89 -16.31 -12.44 -0.68
C ARG A 89 -17.64 -11.80 -0.34
N TRP A 90 -18.56 -11.91 -1.27
CA TRP A 90 -19.92 -11.39 -1.14
C TRP A 90 -20.90 -12.21 -2.00
N ARG A 91 -22.20 -12.03 -1.78
CA ARG A 91 -23.29 -12.64 -2.54
C ARG A 91 -24.26 -11.59 -3.01
N GLY A 92 -25.09 -11.94 -4.00
CA GLY A 92 -26.10 -11.07 -4.59
C GLY A 92 -25.64 -10.50 -5.92
N THR A 93 -26.49 -9.66 -6.48
CA THR A 93 -26.19 -8.90 -7.72
C THR A 93 -26.15 -7.44 -7.36
N VAL A 94 -25.08 -6.75 -7.74
CA VAL A 94 -24.95 -5.32 -7.51
C VAL A 94 -26.07 -4.61 -8.29
N THR A 95 -26.99 -4.02 -7.55
CA THR A 95 -28.11 -3.24 -8.07
C THR A 95 -28.15 -1.89 -7.38
N SER A 96 -28.36 -0.83 -8.13
CA SER A 96 -28.54 0.49 -7.55
C SER A 96 -29.93 0.58 -6.89
N ARG A 97 -29.98 0.55 -5.57
CA ARG A 97 -31.24 0.69 -4.83
C ARG A 97 -31.65 2.14 -4.59
N GLU A 98 -30.68 3.05 -4.66
CA GLU A 98 -30.90 4.49 -4.50
C GLU A 98 -30.84 5.28 -5.81
N GLY A 99 -30.55 4.64 -6.95
CA GLY A 99 -30.46 5.28 -8.26
C GLY A 99 -29.08 5.79 -8.65
N GLN A 100 -28.01 5.48 -7.87
CA GLN A 100 -26.65 5.84 -8.20
C GLN A 100 -26.06 4.98 -9.33
N ALA A 101 -25.19 5.55 -10.14
CA ALA A 101 -24.43 4.82 -11.14
C ALA A 101 -23.24 4.09 -10.52
N PHE A 102 -22.90 2.93 -11.08
CA PHE A 102 -21.75 2.14 -10.68
C PHE A 102 -20.94 1.68 -11.88
N VAL A 103 -19.64 1.57 -11.68
CA VAL A 103 -18.72 0.99 -12.67
C VAL A 103 -17.76 0.02 -12.00
N TRP A 104 -17.35 -1.01 -12.76
CA TRP A 104 -16.28 -1.91 -12.38
C TRP A 104 -15.01 -1.50 -13.13
N ARG A 105 -13.90 -1.35 -12.42
CA ARG A 105 -12.60 -0.95 -12.99
C ARG A 105 -11.47 -1.78 -12.45
N PRO A 106 -10.42 -2.09 -13.24
CA PRO A 106 -9.22 -2.70 -12.72
C PRO A 106 -8.52 -1.73 -11.75
N PRO A 107 -7.97 -2.21 -10.62
CA PRO A 107 -7.39 -1.36 -9.57
C PRO A 107 -6.33 -0.35 -10.04
N GLY A 108 -5.55 -0.70 -11.05
CA GLY A 108 -4.51 0.18 -11.61
C GLY A 108 -4.97 1.13 -12.73
N ALA A 109 -6.27 1.07 -13.13
CA ALA A 109 -6.80 1.83 -14.25
C ALA A 109 -8.24 2.33 -13.97
N ILE A 110 -8.41 3.00 -12.83
CA ILE A 110 -9.67 3.68 -12.48
C ILE A 110 -9.68 5.03 -13.17
N ASP A 111 -10.43 5.13 -14.26
CA ASP A 111 -10.46 6.24 -15.23
C ASP A 111 -11.68 7.15 -15.08
N VAL A 112 -12.46 7.02 -14.01
CA VAL A 112 -13.64 7.86 -13.77
C VAL A 112 -13.26 9.19 -13.10
N ALA A 113 -13.99 10.25 -13.44
CA ALA A 113 -13.76 11.59 -12.91
C ALA A 113 -15.09 12.37 -12.78
N PRO A 114 -15.15 13.36 -11.89
CA PRO A 114 -14.18 13.69 -10.84
C PRO A 114 -14.20 12.68 -9.69
N LEU A 115 -13.06 12.45 -9.07
CA LEU A 115 -12.94 11.58 -7.90
C LEU A 115 -13.12 12.38 -6.61
N LEU A 116 -13.85 11.83 -5.64
CA LEU A 116 -13.94 12.41 -4.30
C LEU A 116 -12.54 12.52 -3.67
N PRO A 117 -12.15 13.67 -3.08
CA PRO A 117 -10.78 13.89 -2.59
C PRO A 117 -10.24 12.80 -1.69
N ALA A 118 -11.07 12.27 -0.78
CA ALA A 118 -10.68 11.18 0.11
C ALA A 118 -10.44 9.83 -0.60
N ALA A 119 -10.98 9.64 -1.82
CA ALA A 119 -10.82 8.42 -2.61
C ALA A 119 -9.54 8.40 -3.46
N ILE A 120 -8.94 9.56 -3.75
CA ILE A 120 -7.79 9.69 -4.67
C ILE A 120 -6.60 8.83 -4.23
N ALA A 121 -6.16 8.96 -2.97
CA ALA A 121 -5.02 8.21 -2.48
C ALA A 121 -5.29 6.70 -2.39
N PRO A 122 -6.42 6.23 -1.81
CA PRO A 122 -6.77 4.81 -1.84
C PRO A 122 -6.83 4.20 -3.23
N ILE A 123 -7.39 4.90 -4.22
CA ILE A 123 -7.41 4.47 -5.62
C ILE A 123 -5.98 4.25 -6.16
N ARG A 124 -5.08 5.20 -5.91
CA ARG A 124 -3.67 5.08 -6.32
C ARG A 124 -2.97 3.89 -5.64
N TRP A 125 -3.25 3.64 -4.36
CA TRP A 125 -2.68 2.53 -3.62
C TRP A 125 -3.19 1.16 -4.03
N LEU A 126 -4.39 1.05 -4.58
CA LEU A 126 -4.89 -0.20 -5.15
C LEU A 126 -4.04 -0.69 -6.33
N GLY A 127 -3.33 0.19 -7.01
CA GLY A 127 -2.36 -0.15 -8.04
C GLY A 127 -0.99 -0.61 -7.50
N LEU A 128 -0.78 -0.68 -6.18
CA LEU A 128 0.41 -1.27 -5.58
C LEU A 128 0.31 -2.80 -5.58
N PRO A 129 1.37 -3.54 -5.98
CA PRO A 129 1.34 -5.00 -5.95
C PRO A 129 1.34 -5.54 -4.52
N SER A 130 0.87 -6.76 -4.33
CA SER A 130 0.87 -7.44 -3.03
C SER A 130 2.26 -7.92 -2.56
N ALA A 131 3.25 -7.97 -3.47
CA ALA A 131 4.62 -8.32 -3.16
C ALA A 131 5.57 -7.15 -3.41
N TYR A 132 6.39 -6.84 -2.42
CA TYR A 132 7.44 -5.82 -2.46
C TYR A 132 8.80 -6.49 -2.26
N ALA A 133 9.59 -6.64 -3.33
CA ALA A 133 10.91 -7.26 -3.24
C ALA A 133 11.95 -6.27 -2.71
N ILE A 134 12.87 -6.74 -1.88
CA ILE A 134 14.04 -5.99 -1.43
C ILE A 134 15.26 -6.69 -1.99
N SER A 135 16.19 -5.94 -2.57
CA SER A 135 17.40 -6.51 -3.19
C SER A 135 18.26 -7.29 -2.17
N HIS A 136 19.10 -8.18 -2.69
CA HIS A 136 19.99 -9.05 -1.91
C HIS A 136 21.31 -9.28 -2.67
N ALA A 137 21.75 -8.26 -3.40
CA ALA A 137 22.87 -8.39 -4.31
C ALA A 137 24.22 -8.52 -3.60
N THR A 138 24.38 -7.91 -2.41
CA THR A 138 25.62 -8.03 -1.61
C THR A 138 25.90 -9.49 -1.23
N GLU A 139 24.89 -10.29 -0.89
CA GLU A 139 25.07 -11.69 -0.51
C GLU A 139 25.10 -12.63 -1.71
N LEU A 140 24.32 -12.34 -2.77
CA LEU A 140 24.22 -13.19 -3.95
C LEU A 140 25.32 -12.99 -4.96
N GLY A 141 25.96 -11.83 -4.94
CA GLY A 141 26.76 -11.29 -6.06
C GLY A 141 25.90 -10.63 -7.13
N ALA A 142 26.41 -9.56 -7.74
CA ALA A 142 25.66 -8.73 -8.68
C ALA A 142 25.13 -9.52 -9.89
N GLU A 143 25.94 -10.36 -10.52
CA GLU A 143 25.53 -11.10 -11.71
C GLU A 143 24.40 -12.11 -11.42
N ARG A 144 24.52 -12.84 -10.33
CA ARG A 144 23.47 -13.79 -9.90
C ARG A 144 22.18 -13.06 -9.54
N PHE A 145 22.28 -11.93 -8.83
CA PHE A 145 21.12 -11.12 -8.51
C PHE A 145 20.40 -10.64 -9.76
N LEU A 146 21.14 -10.10 -10.76
CA LEU A 146 20.55 -9.61 -12.00
C LEU A 146 19.90 -10.73 -12.83
N ALA A 147 20.51 -11.91 -12.88
CA ALA A 147 19.90 -13.07 -13.54
C ALA A 147 18.58 -13.51 -12.85
N LEU A 148 18.53 -13.47 -11.53
CA LEU A 148 17.30 -13.74 -10.77
C LEU A 148 16.26 -12.63 -10.98
N LEU A 149 16.67 -11.38 -11.03
CA LEU A 149 15.79 -10.24 -11.32
C LEU A 149 15.13 -10.40 -12.69
N GLU A 150 15.90 -10.73 -13.72
CA GLU A 150 15.38 -10.98 -15.06
C GLU A 150 14.28 -12.06 -15.06
N ARG A 151 14.55 -13.18 -14.41
CA ARG A 151 13.58 -14.28 -14.28
C ARG A 151 12.30 -13.82 -13.54
N ARG A 152 12.45 -13.04 -12.47
CA ARG A 152 11.31 -12.54 -11.68
C ARG A 152 10.48 -11.50 -12.43
N LEU A 153 11.11 -10.68 -13.26
CA LEU A 153 10.41 -9.71 -14.11
C LEU A 153 9.65 -10.40 -15.26
N ALA A 154 10.19 -11.50 -15.79
CA ALA A 154 9.60 -12.28 -16.86
C ALA A 154 8.60 -13.35 -16.40
N ASP A 155 8.40 -13.54 -15.08
CA ASP A 155 7.47 -14.53 -14.54
C ASP A 155 6.02 -14.18 -14.95
N ALA A 156 5.42 -15.00 -15.80
CA ALA A 156 4.08 -14.73 -16.33
C ALA A 156 2.98 -14.87 -15.27
N ALA A 157 3.18 -15.70 -14.25
CA ALA A 157 2.18 -15.95 -13.21
C ALA A 157 2.20 -14.88 -12.09
N GLN A 158 3.40 -14.49 -11.68
CA GLN A 158 3.61 -13.53 -10.59
C GLN A 158 4.78 -12.58 -10.90
N PRO A 159 4.63 -11.71 -11.90
CA PRO A 159 5.72 -10.83 -12.29
C PRO A 159 6.07 -9.85 -11.18
N LEU A 160 7.37 -9.65 -10.95
CA LEU A 160 7.83 -8.62 -10.03
C LEU A 160 7.46 -7.23 -10.59
N ARG A 161 6.76 -6.42 -9.78
CA ARG A 161 6.28 -5.09 -10.19
C ARG A 161 6.74 -3.97 -9.28
N LEU A 162 7.28 -4.29 -8.10
CA LEU A 162 7.78 -3.31 -7.13
C LEU A 162 9.01 -3.86 -6.42
N MET A 163 10.10 -3.11 -6.43
CA MET A 163 11.34 -3.49 -5.77
C MET A 163 12.01 -2.30 -5.11
N GLN A 164 12.68 -2.56 -3.98
CA GLN A 164 13.65 -1.66 -3.35
C GLN A 164 15.07 -2.15 -3.66
N LEU A 165 15.89 -1.28 -4.24
CA LEU A 165 17.33 -1.49 -4.31
C LEU A 165 17.98 -0.92 -3.02
N ARG A 166 18.50 -1.82 -2.20
CA ARG A 166 19.04 -1.52 -0.85
C ARG A 166 20.28 -2.36 -0.59
N GLU A 167 21.45 -1.79 -0.86
CA GLU A 167 22.76 -2.42 -0.68
C GLU A 167 23.68 -1.50 0.16
N PRO A 168 23.39 -1.32 1.47
CA PRO A 168 23.97 -0.24 2.28
C PRO A 168 25.48 -0.37 2.53
N GLN A 169 26.07 -1.56 2.28
CA GLN A 169 27.49 -1.83 2.46
C GLN A 169 28.26 -1.85 1.13
N MET A 170 27.57 -1.68 0.01
CA MET A 170 28.18 -1.69 -1.33
C MET A 170 28.89 -0.36 -1.59
N ALA A 171 30.12 -0.41 -2.12
CA ALA A 171 30.86 0.79 -2.54
C ALA A 171 30.06 1.53 -3.63
N GLU A 172 30.08 2.86 -3.61
CA GLU A 172 29.22 3.69 -4.49
C GLU A 172 29.40 3.38 -5.98
N ALA A 173 30.64 3.19 -6.45
CA ALA A 173 30.89 2.86 -7.86
C ALA A 173 30.31 1.49 -8.27
N THR A 174 30.37 0.49 -7.36
CA THR A 174 29.76 -0.83 -7.60
C THR A 174 28.24 -0.73 -7.54
N PHE A 175 27.69 0.06 -6.60
CA PHE A 175 26.27 0.31 -6.53
C PHE A 175 25.76 1.02 -7.79
N ALA A 176 26.48 2.02 -8.31
CA ALA A 176 26.11 2.73 -9.53
C ALA A 176 25.99 1.78 -10.72
N ALA A 177 26.98 0.90 -10.93
CA ALA A 177 26.95 -0.09 -12.00
C ALA A 177 25.79 -1.09 -11.85
N LEU A 178 25.49 -1.53 -10.62
CA LEU A 178 24.34 -2.38 -10.32
C LEU A 178 23.01 -1.64 -10.56
N PHE A 179 22.94 -0.38 -10.12
CA PHE A 179 21.76 0.46 -10.28
C PHE A 179 21.40 0.66 -11.75
N ASP A 180 22.36 1.02 -12.61
CA ASP A 180 22.11 1.29 -14.02
C ASP A 180 21.50 0.07 -14.73
N ARG A 181 22.04 -1.13 -14.46
CA ARG A 181 21.52 -2.38 -15.03
C ARG A 181 20.13 -2.71 -14.47
N THR A 182 19.95 -2.57 -13.16
CA THR A 182 18.67 -2.80 -12.50
C THR A 182 17.59 -1.83 -13.01
N LEU A 183 17.92 -0.54 -13.14
CA LEU A 183 17.01 0.49 -13.63
C LEU A 183 16.54 0.18 -15.05
N ALA A 184 17.46 -0.19 -15.93
CA ALA A 184 17.14 -0.55 -17.31
C ALA A 184 16.16 -1.73 -17.39
N MET A 185 16.41 -2.79 -16.61
CA MET A 185 15.54 -3.97 -16.55
C MET A 185 14.15 -3.64 -15.99
N MET A 186 14.08 -2.90 -14.89
CA MET A 186 12.81 -2.50 -14.25
C MET A 186 11.96 -1.62 -15.18
N ARG A 187 12.61 -0.67 -15.89
CA ARG A 187 11.94 0.19 -16.87
C ARG A 187 11.33 -0.62 -18.02
N VAL A 188 12.08 -1.54 -18.62
CA VAL A 188 11.61 -2.38 -19.73
C VAL A 188 10.42 -3.24 -19.29
N ALA A 189 10.44 -3.76 -18.07
CA ALA A 189 9.37 -4.58 -17.52
C ALA A 189 8.13 -3.77 -17.02
N GLY A 190 8.17 -2.44 -17.04
CA GLY A 190 7.13 -1.59 -16.47
C GLY A 190 6.99 -1.77 -14.96
N ALA A 191 8.08 -2.13 -14.27
CA ALA A 191 8.12 -2.34 -12.82
C ALA A 191 8.72 -1.12 -12.12
N ARG A 192 8.22 -0.81 -10.90
CA ARG A 192 8.64 0.37 -10.13
C ARG A 192 9.86 0.05 -9.26
N LEU A 193 10.85 0.94 -9.31
CA LEU A 193 12.07 0.86 -8.51
C LEU A 193 12.10 1.95 -7.44
N LEU A 194 12.19 1.56 -6.17
CA LEU A 194 12.56 2.45 -5.08
C LEU A 194 14.03 2.23 -4.74
N VAL A 195 14.73 3.30 -4.44
CA VAL A 195 16.10 3.24 -3.94
C VAL A 195 16.12 3.64 -2.48
N SER A 196 16.89 2.94 -1.65
CA SER A 196 17.04 3.28 -0.25
C SER A 196 17.63 4.68 -0.09
N SER A 197 17.10 5.47 0.84
CA SER A 197 17.60 6.80 1.22
C SER A 197 19.04 6.81 1.72
N ARG A 198 19.63 5.63 2.00
CA ARG A 198 21.07 5.49 2.32
C ARG A 198 21.99 5.75 1.12
N HIS A 199 21.45 5.72 -0.09
CA HIS A 199 22.18 6.04 -1.31
C HIS A 199 21.92 7.48 -1.74
N PRO A 200 22.85 8.12 -2.48
CA PRO A 200 22.72 9.49 -2.96
C PRO A 200 21.39 9.76 -3.70
N SER A 201 20.89 10.97 -3.54
CA SER A 201 19.55 11.36 -4.00
C SER A 201 19.35 11.30 -5.51
N HIS A 202 20.40 11.40 -6.29
CA HIS A 202 20.29 11.30 -7.75
C HIS A 202 19.80 9.92 -8.21
N PHE A 203 20.15 8.83 -7.51
CA PHE A 203 19.69 7.48 -7.86
C PHE A 203 18.18 7.33 -7.71
N TRP A 204 17.60 7.76 -6.59
CA TRP A 204 16.15 7.61 -6.41
C TRP A 204 15.35 8.62 -7.24
N ARG A 205 15.91 9.78 -7.63
CA ARG A 205 15.29 10.67 -8.61
C ARG A 205 15.24 10.04 -10.00
N GLN A 206 16.36 9.46 -10.46
CA GLN A 206 16.38 8.72 -11.72
C GLN A 206 15.41 7.52 -11.71
N ALA A 207 15.31 6.80 -10.60
CA ALA A 207 14.33 5.72 -10.44
C ALA A 207 12.89 6.25 -10.53
N ALA A 208 12.59 7.42 -9.94
CA ALA A 208 11.28 8.04 -10.04
C ALA A 208 10.92 8.40 -11.49
N GLU A 209 11.82 9.07 -12.20
CA GLU A 209 11.63 9.50 -13.59
C GLU A 209 11.48 8.30 -14.55
N ALA A 210 12.32 7.29 -14.39
CA ALA A 210 12.39 6.19 -15.35
C ALA A 210 11.33 5.10 -15.13
N THR A 211 10.83 4.93 -13.90
CA THR A 211 9.96 3.78 -13.53
C THR A 211 8.68 4.17 -12.80
N GLY A 212 8.46 5.46 -12.48
CA GLY A 212 7.39 5.87 -11.56
C GLY A 212 7.60 5.35 -10.12
N GLY A 213 8.83 5.01 -9.78
CA GLY A 213 9.28 4.63 -8.44
C GLY A 213 9.73 5.82 -7.60
N GLY A 214 10.86 5.70 -6.90
CA GLY A 214 11.40 6.80 -6.10
C GLY A 214 12.26 6.35 -4.93
N VAL A 215 11.94 6.82 -3.71
CA VAL A 215 12.75 6.62 -2.50
C VAL A 215 12.06 5.70 -1.50
N HIS A 216 12.86 4.90 -0.79
CA HIS A 216 12.45 4.22 0.44
C HIS A 216 13.27 4.77 1.61
N LEU A 217 12.61 5.51 2.51
CA LEU A 217 13.23 6.11 3.67
C LEU A 217 13.49 5.07 4.76
N THR A 218 14.62 5.20 5.44
CA THR A 218 14.81 4.49 6.72
C THR A 218 13.93 5.13 7.80
N ALA A 219 13.69 4.43 8.92
CA ALA A 219 12.95 5.01 10.04
C ALA A 219 13.63 6.30 10.57
N ARG A 220 14.95 6.35 10.58
CA ARG A 220 15.72 7.56 10.95
C ARG A 220 15.42 8.72 10.00
N ASP A 221 15.42 8.47 8.69
CA ASP A 221 15.19 9.52 7.68
C ASP A 221 13.71 9.95 7.68
N LEU A 222 12.79 9.06 8.01
CA LEU A 222 11.38 9.38 8.25
C LEU A 222 11.24 10.39 9.40
N GLN A 223 11.89 10.15 10.53
CA GLN A 223 11.85 11.07 11.69
C GLN A 223 12.49 12.41 11.35
N ALA A 224 13.62 12.41 10.63
CA ALA A 224 14.27 13.64 10.15
C ALA A 224 13.38 14.44 9.21
N LEU A 225 12.68 13.77 8.28
CA LEU A 225 11.72 14.39 7.38
C LEU A 225 10.53 15.00 8.14
N ALA A 226 10.00 14.29 9.15
CA ALA A 226 8.90 14.77 9.97
C ALA A 226 9.29 16.02 10.77
N ALA A 227 10.49 16.04 11.34
CA ALA A 227 11.00 17.21 12.04
C ALA A 227 11.16 18.43 11.10
N ALA A 228 11.62 18.19 9.88
CA ALA A 228 11.75 19.23 8.85
C ALA A 228 10.38 19.74 8.36
N ALA A 229 9.38 18.85 8.23
CA ALA A 229 8.03 19.19 7.78
C ALA A 229 7.29 20.12 8.78
N GLY A 230 7.59 20.02 10.09
CA GLY A 230 7.09 20.95 11.09
C GLY A 230 7.61 22.39 10.89
N ALA A 231 8.72 22.57 10.19
CA ALA A 231 9.33 23.86 9.89
C ALA A 231 9.01 24.39 8.47
N THR A 232 8.71 23.50 7.52
CA THR A 232 8.45 23.86 6.10
C THR A 232 7.44 22.92 5.46
N PRO A 233 6.32 23.41 4.89
CA PRO A 233 5.26 22.57 4.30
C PRO A 233 5.67 21.68 3.10
N SER A 234 6.88 21.86 2.56
CA SER A 234 7.36 21.21 1.33
C SER A 234 8.55 20.26 1.54
N ALA A 235 8.60 19.57 2.68
CA ALA A 235 9.74 18.69 2.97
C ALA A 235 9.71 17.31 2.25
N ARG A 236 8.55 16.88 1.72
CA ARG A 236 8.44 15.59 1.03
C ARG A 236 9.30 15.59 -0.24
N PRO A 237 10.16 14.56 -0.46
CA PRO A 237 10.87 14.39 -1.72
C PRO A 237 9.92 14.39 -2.92
N ASP A 238 10.31 15.11 -3.98
CA ASP A 238 9.56 15.11 -5.24
C ASP A 238 9.85 13.81 -6.02
N VAL A 239 9.06 12.79 -5.69
CA VAL A 239 9.12 11.46 -6.30
C VAL A 239 7.71 10.89 -6.45
N ALA A 240 7.52 10.03 -7.44
CA ALA A 240 6.22 9.42 -7.69
C ALA A 240 5.79 8.49 -6.56
N LEU A 241 6.72 7.76 -5.93
CA LEU A 241 6.45 6.81 -4.87
C LEU A 241 7.46 6.97 -3.71
N MET A 242 6.96 7.17 -2.49
CA MET A 242 7.76 7.23 -1.27
C MET A 242 7.36 6.10 -0.32
N GLY A 243 8.27 5.12 -0.16
CA GLY A 243 8.16 4.07 0.85
C GLY A 243 8.90 4.44 2.13
N VAL A 244 8.51 3.85 3.26
CA VAL A 244 9.16 4.07 4.55
C VAL A 244 9.29 2.78 5.35
N SER A 245 10.38 2.64 6.11
CA SER A 245 10.51 1.60 7.13
C SER A 245 9.97 2.13 8.46
N CYS A 246 9.11 1.34 9.12
CA CYS A 246 8.52 1.64 10.41
C CYS A 246 8.78 0.51 11.41
N HIS A 247 8.86 0.85 12.69
CA HIS A 247 9.08 -0.12 13.77
C HIS A 247 7.84 -0.29 14.66
N ASP A 248 6.95 0.69 14.68
CA ASP A 248 5.74 0.69 15.50
C ASP A 248 4.60 1.52 14.89
N SER A 249 3.48 1.61 15.61
CA SER A 249 2.32 2.40 15.20
C SER A 249 2.57 3.92 15.18
N ALA A 250 3.48 4.42 15.99
CA ALA A 250 3.83 5.85 16.01
C ALA A 250 4.55 6.24 14.71
N ASP A 251 5.51 5.42 14.26
CA ASP A 251 6.18 5.59 12.97
C ASP A 251 5.17 5.58 11.80
N LEU A 252 4.15 4.70 11.85
CA LEU A 252 3.11 4.62 10.82
C LEU A 252 2.23 5.89 10.75
N ILE A 253 1.94 6.50 11.89
CA ILE A 253 1.22 7.78 11.94
C ILE A 253 2.09 8.88 11.33
N VAL A 254 3.36 8.96 11.73
CA VAL A 254 4.33 9.92 11.17
C VAL A 254 4.46 9.73 9.66
N ALA A 255 4.56 8.49 9.19
CA ALA A 255 4.61 8.16 7.76
C ALA A 255 3.41 8.72 6.98
N GLY A 256 2.21 8.60 7.56
CA GLY A 256 1.01 9.20 6.98
C GLY A 256 1.04 10.72 6.94
N THR A 257 1.56 11.35 7.99
CA THR A 257 1.65 12.82 8.11
C THR A 257 2.61 13.42 7.07
N VAL A 258 3.75 12.78 6.81
CA VAL A 258 4.70 13.23 5.78
C VAL A 258 4.30 12.83 4.36
N GLY A 259 3.16 12.16 4.18
CA GLY A 259 2.62 11.78 2.88
C GLY A 259 3.33 10.59 2.23
N ALA A 260 3.81 9.61 3.02
CA ALA A 260 4.31 8.36 2.48
C ALA A 260 3.21 7.59 1.73
N ASP A 261 3.59 6.86 0.70
CA ASP A 261 2.67 6.08 -0.13
C ASP A 261 2.51 4.65 0.37
N LEU A 262 3.53 4.12 1.04
CA LEU A 262 3.53 2.80 1.64
C LEU A 262 4.51 2.74 2.81
N ALA A 263 4.25 1.84 3.76
CA ALA A 263 5.16 1.52 4.84
C ALA A 263 5.53 0.03 4.84
N VAL A 264 6.66 -0.29 5.44
CA VAL A 264 7.08 -1.65 5.76
C VAL A 264 7.23 -1.76 7.27
N LEU A 265 6.56 -2.75 7.88
CA LEU A 265 6.59 -2.99 9.32
C LEU A 265 7.02 -4.43 9.61
N GLY A 266 7.93 -4.61 10.55
CA GLY A 266 8.42 -5.91 10.99
C GLY A 266 9.59 -5.83 11.97
N PRO A 267 10.14 -7.00 12.40
CA PRO A 267 9.90 -8.33 11.83
C PRO A 267 8.64 -9.01 12.38
N VAL A 268 7.84 -9.64 11.49
CA VAL A 268 6.64 -10.38 11.91
C VAL A 268 6.99 -11.77 12.40
N LYS A 269 7.94 -12.45 11.75
CA LYS A 269 8.50 -13.74 12.14
C LYS A 269 9.99 -13.61 12.42
N ALA A 270 10.57 -14.56 13.14
CA ALA A 270 12.00 -14.60 13.36
C ALA A 270 12.78 -14.57 12.03
N THR A 271 13.86 -13.79 11.99
CA THR A 271 14.65 -13.59 10.77
C THR A 271 16.15 -13.54 11.08
N ALA A 272 16.94 -14.12 10.18
CA ALA A 272 18.41 -14.09 10.31
C ALA A 272 19.00 -12.67 10.19
N SER A 273 18.28 -11.73 9.58
CA SER A 273 18.73 -10.33 9.43
C SER A 273 18.71 -9.54 10.74
N HIS A 274 17.96 -10.00 11.74
CA HIS A 274 17.87 -9.39 13.08
C HIS A 274 17.89 -10.49 14.14
N PRO A 275 19.03 -11.19 14.33
CA PRO A 275 19.13 -12.26 15.30
C PRO A 275 18.91 -11.71 16.71
N GLY A 276 18.06 -12.37 17.50
CA GLY A 276 17.75 -11.96 18.88
C GLY A 276 16.65 -10.91 19.02
N THR A 277 16.12 -10.35 17.93
CA THR A 277 14.93 -9.49 18.00
C THR A 277 13.67 -10.36 18.11
N GLU A 278 12.86 -10.12 19.13
CA GLU A 278 11.58 -10.81 19.29
C GLU A 278 10.62 -10.39 18.15
N PRO A 279 10.07 -11.34 17.39
CA PRO A 279 9.15 -11.02 16.32
C PRO A 279 7.80 -10.55 16.85
N LEU A 280 7.15 -9.63 16.13
CA LEU A 280 5.83 -9.11 16.50
C LEU A 280 4.74 -10.19 16.54
N GLY A 281 4.83 -11.18 15.66
CA GLY A 281 3.72 -12.07 15.39
C GLY A 281 2.55 -11.37 14.68
N TRP A 282 1.63 -12.15 14.14
CA TRP A 282 0.54 -11.60 13.33
C TRP A 282 -0.48 -10.77 14.14
N THR A 283 -0.73 -11.16 15.38
CA THR A 283 -1.69 -10.44 16.25
C THR A 283 -1.22 -9.04 16.58
N ALA A 284 0.04 -8.90 17.06
CA ALA A 284 0.59 -7.58 17.38
C ALA A 284 0.80 -6.74 16.10
N PHE A 285 1.19 -7.37 14.99
CA PHE A 285 1.26 -6.69 13.69
C PHE A 285 -0.10 -6.10 13.31
N GLY A 286 -1.19 -6.89 13.34
CA GLY A 286 -2.54 -6.41 13.02
C GLY A 286 -3.02 -5.29 13.94
N GLN A 287 -2.68 -5.36 15.24
CA GLN A 287 -2.98 -4.28 16.20
C GLN A 287 -2.21 -3.00 15.85
N ALA A 288 -0.92 -3.10 15.55
CA ALA A 288 -0.07 -1.96 15.22
C ALA A 288 -0.56 -1.20 13.97
N ILE A 289 -1.11 -1.91 12.96
CA ILE A 289 -1.59 -1.30 11.72
C ILE A 289 -3.09 -0.96 11.72
N SER A 290 -3.82 -1.25 12.78
CA SER A 290 -5.29 -1.13 12.84
C SER A 290 -5.85 0.26 12.55
N SER A 291 -5.04 1.30 12.73
CA SER A 291 -5.39 2.71 12.47
C SER A 291 -4.44 3.40 11.50
N THR A 292 -3.68 2.62 10.73
CA THR A 292 -2.70 3.18 9.79
C THR A 292 -3.39 3.98 8.67
N PRO A 293 -2.87 5.19 8.34
CA PRO A 293 -3.43 6.00 7.27
C PRO A 293 -2.91 5.64 5.86
N ILE A 294 -1.96 4.71 5.76
CA ILE A 294 -1.30 4.29 4.51
C ILE A 294 -1.18 2.77 4.43
N PRO A 295 -1.03 2.17 3.23
CA PRO A 295 -0.79 0.74 3.06
C PRO A 295 0.48 0.27 3.77
N VAL A 296 0.41 -0.88 4.46
CA VAL A 296 1.54 -1.48 5.16
C VAL A 296 1.86 -2.85 4.56
N TYR A 297 3.13 -3.08 4.27
CA TYR A 297 3.67 -4.39 3.92
C TYR A 297 4.28 -5.04 5.15
N ALA A 298 3.89 -6.28 5.42
CA ALA A 298 4.51 -7.06 6.49
C ALA A 298 5.91 -7.53 6.07
N LEU A 299 6.89 -7.42 6.96
CA LEU A 299 8.29 -7.81 6.70
C LEU A 299 8.81 -8.74 7.82
N GLY A 300 9.79 -9.57 7.47
CA GLY A 300 10.62 -10.33 8.40
C GLY A 300 10.19 -11.79 8.54
N GLY A 301 11.07 -12.69 8.11
CA GLY A 301 10.88 -14.15 8.17
C GLY A 301 9.72 -14.68 7.32
N LEU A 302 9.27 -13.91 6.33
CA LEU A 302 8.10 -14.22 5.52
C LEU A 302 8.49 -14.81 4.16
N GLY A 303 7.57 -15.62 3.61
CA GLY A 303 7.60 -16.14 2.25
C GLY A 303 6.28 -15.91 1.53
N GLY A 304 6.18 -16.33 0.26
CA GLY A 304 4.96 -16.17 -0.54
C GLY A 304 3.70 -16.80 0.08
N ALA A 305 3.85 -17.89 0.82
CA ALA A 305 2.75 -18.57 1.54
C ALA A 305 2.13 -17.69 2.66
N ASP A 306 2.82 -16.66 3.12
CA ASP A 306 2.35 -15.76 4.19
C ASP A 306 1.42 -14.64 3.70
N LEU A 307 1.26 -14.48 2.40
CA LEU A 307 0.47 -13.38 1.81
C LEU A 307 -0.98 -13.38 2.32
N GLU A 308 -1.59 -14.56 2.41
CA GLU A 308 -2.97 -14.69 2.89
C GLU A 308 -3.09 -14.33 4.39
N ALA A 309 -2.14 -14.78 5.21
CA ALA A 309 -2.09 -14.40 6.62
C ALA A 309 -1.88 -12.89 6.80
N ALA A 310 -0.98 -12.29 6.03
CA ALA A 310 -0.75 -10.84 6.01
C ALA A 310 -2.05 -10.07 5.68
N ALA A 311 -2.75 -10.48 4.63
CA ALA A 311 -3.99 -9.83 4.20
C ALA A 311 -5.11 -9.94 5.25
N ARG A 312 -5.24 -11.08 5.95
CA ARG A 312 -6.22 -11.26 7.04
C ARG A 312 -5.96 -10.28 8.20
N HIS A 313 -4.70 -9.95 8.46
CA HIS A 313 -4.31 -9.01 9.51
C HIS A 313 -4.26 -7.54 9.02
N GLY A 314 -4.74 -7.26 7.81
CA GLY A 314 -4.88 -5.90 7.27
C GLY A 314 -3.68 -5.38 6.49
N ALA A 315 -2.62 -6.18 6.31
CA ALA A 315 -1.51 -5.78 5.46
C ALA A 315 -1.95 -5.56 4.00
N HIS A 316 -1.32 -4.62 3.33
CA HIS A 316 -1.46 -4.47 1.89
C HIS A 316 -0.87 -5.66 1.14
N GLY A 317 0.25 -6.14 1.64
CA GLY A 317 1.00 -7.25 1.09
C GLY A 317 2.17 -7.63 1.98
N ILE A 318 3.16 -8.30 1.39
CA ILE A 318 4.39 -8.74 2.06
C ILE A 318 5.62 -8.13 1.40
N ALA A 319 6.60 -7.73 2.22
CA ALA A 319 7.93 -7.33 1.76
C ALA A 319 8.89 -8.50 1.95
N LEU A 320 9.62 -8.85 0.90
CA LEU A 320 10.48 -10.02 0.84
C LEU A 320 11.90 -9.61 0.48
N GLN A 321 12.89 -10.00 1.28
CA GLN A 321 14.29 -9.85 0.93
C GLN A 321 14.84 -11.17 0.38
N ARG A 322 15.34 -12.07 1.23
CA ARG A 322 15.90 -13.36 0.78
C ARG A 322 14.89 -14.20 0.00
N ALA A 323 13.68 -14.35 0.51
CA ALA A 323 12.64 -15.17 -0.10
C ALA A 323 12.13 -14.64 -1.46
N ALA A 324 12.46 -13.41 -1.84
CA ALA A 324 12.17 -12.90 -3.18
C ALA A 324 13.06 -13.51 -4.27
N TRP A 325 14.27 -13.98 -3.89
CA TRP A 325 15.32 -14.38 -4.82
C TRP A 325 15.70 -15.86 -4.70
N ILE A 326 15.66 -16.39 -3.51
CA ILE A 326 15.98 -17.78 -3.21
C ILE A 326 14.70 -18.35 -2.62
N GLY A 327 14.13 -19.40 -3.22
CA GLY A 327 12.96 -20.07 -2.65
C GLY A 327 13.15 -20.30 -1.14
N ASN A 328 12.05 -20.24 -0.39
CA ASN A 328 12.12 -20.57 1.03
C ASN A 328 12.72 -21.98 1.17
N PRO A 329 13.73 -22.19 2.04
CA PRO A 329 14.28 -23.51 2.29
C PRO A 329 13.23 -24.47 2.83
#